data_14f785354caaad59166af336eb7b4b12
#
_entry.id   14f785354caaad59166af336eb7b4b12
#
_cell.length_a   1.000
_cell.length_b   1.000
_cell.length_c   1.000
_cell.angle_alpha   90.00
_cell.angle_beta   90.00
_cell.angle_gamma   90.00
#
_symmetry.space_group_name_H-M   'P 1'
#
loop_
_entity.id
_entity.type
_entity.pdbx_description
1 polymer ?
#
loop_
_entity_poly.entity_id
_entity_poly.type
_entity_poly.pdbx_seq_one_letter_code
_entity_poly.pdbx_strand_id
1 'polypeptide(L)'
;MPTIIYPPSIPWDWMFQRPQQLLGHFSASGQTVLYEDLGNFLQPGIRSLSPTLLLCQGISAMTIPHPRPRILWLTVPSHINLIHSYNPDLVIYDAVDEPKEEFASWAPYYPTILERANLIFCSSRSIYDYFSSRHPHVYLVPNGVDYVHFSPTPNKRPTDLPSHKPIIGYSGAIAPWVDWELLKVVIQENPGLNFVFIGALFQLNKFPLKYQNVFYLGLKPYYQLPAYLHHFEIGLIPFLQTEMTKGCNPIKLYEYYAAGIRVLGTPLPELLTIPNINLESNPQLFSLRLRYLLEGKDFSKAERMAYAQANDWSERAGRILQQILVGPDIN
;
A
#
# COMPACT_ATOMS: atom_id res chain seq x y z
N MET A 1 0.90 -26.67 9.27
CA MET A 1 0.88 -25.51 8.36
C MET A 1 2.20 -24.76 8.51
N PRO A 2 2.72 -24.14 7.47
CA PRO A 2 3.97 -23.39 7.55
C PRO A 2 3.88 -22.19 8.49
N THR A 3 5.04 -21.76 8.99
CA THR A 3 5.19 -20.52 9.73
C THR A 3 5.79 -19.46 8.82
N ILE A 4 5.13 -18.32 8.68
CA ILE A 4 5.61 -17.17 7.93
C ILE A 4 6.27 -16.20 8.91
N ILE A 5 7.53 -15.87 8.66
CA ILE A 5 8.31 -14.93 9.46
C ILE A 5 8.55 -13.66 8.63
N TYR A 6 8.15 -12.52 9.17
CA TYR A 6 8.40 -11.21 8.58
C TYR A 6 9.45 -10.47 9.41
N PRO A 7 10.64 -10.19 8.86
CA PRO A 7 11.70 -9.47 9.56
C PRO A 7 11.31 -8.02 9.89
N PRO A 8 12.02 -7.34 10.81
CA PRO A 8 11.67 -6.00 11.24
C PRO A 8 11.86 -4.99 10.11
N SER A 9 10.79 -4.68 9.39
CA SER A 9 10.76 -3.83 8.20
C SER A 9 10.01 -2.52 8.44
N ILE A 10 8.77 -2.62 8.92
CA ILE A 10 7.91 -1.49 9.25
C ILE A 10 7.17 -1.76 10.57
N PRO A 11 6.79 -0.71 11.35
CA PRO A 11 5.94 -0.91 12.52
C PRO A 11 4.54 -1.38 12.10
N TRP A 12 3.95 -2.30 12.87
CA TRP A 12 2.62 -2.84 12.56
C TRP A 12 1.54 -1.76 12.51
N ASP A 13 1.53 -0.86 13.45
CA ASP A 13 0.50 0.18 13.57
C ASP A 13 0.81 1.44 12.71
N TRP A 14 1.90 1.43 11.91
CA TRP A 14 2.27 2.56 11.06
C TRP A 14 1.86 2.33 9.60
N MET A 15 1.04 3.24 9.06
CA MET A 15 0.60 3.20 7.65
C MET A 15 0.26 1.78 7.17
N PHE A 16 -0.85 1.23 7.65
CA PHE A 16 -1.29 -0.13 7.33
C PHE A 16 -1.38 -0.34 5.81
N GLN A 17 -0.59 -1.26 5.29
CA GLN A 17 -0.40 -1.44 3.86
C GLN A 17 -0.17 -2.92 3.50
N ARG A 18 0.36 -3.23 2.31
CA ARG A 18 0.50 -4.58 1.75
C ARG A 18 1.03 -5.65 2.72
N PRO A 19 2.14 -5.46 3.46
CA PRO A 19 2.62 -6.51 4.35
C PRO A 19 1.62 -6.87 5.45
N GLN A 20 1.05 -5.88 6.12
CA GLN A 20 0.07 -6.11 7.18
C GLN A 20 -1.19 -6.77 6.64
N GLN A 21 -1.67 -6.34 5.47
CA GLN A 21 -2.84 -6.92 4.79
C GLN A 21 -2.61 -8.40 4.46
N LEU A 22 -1.55 -8.71 3.71
CA LEU A 22 -1.26 -10.09 3.29
C LEU A 22 -1.03 -11.01 4.49
N LEU A 23 -0.21 -10.58 5.45
CA LEU A 23 0.11 -11.37 6.63
C LEU A 23 -1.10 -11.60 7.54
N GLY A 24 -2.00 -10.60 7.64
CA GLY A 24 -3.30 -10.75 8.29
C GLY A 24 -4.17 -11.81 7.62
N HIS A 25 -4.28 -11.79 6.29
CA HIS A 25 -5.04 -12.78 5.53
C HIS A 25 -4.40 -14.18 5.56
N PHE A 26 -3.06 -14.29 5.57
CA PHE A 26 -2.39 -15.59 5.76
C PHE A 26 -2.72 -16.17 7.12
N SER A 27 -2.70 -15.34 8.18
CA SER A 27 -3.11 -15.77 9.51
C SER A 27 -4.59 -16.21 9.54
N ALA A 28 -5.49 -15.45 8.94
CA ALA A 28 -6.91 -15.80 8.83
C ALA A 28 -7.14 -17.10 8.06
N SER A 29 -6.23 -17.46 7.13
CA SER A 29 -6.21 -18.73 6.40
C SER A 29 -5.52 -19.88 7.17
N GLY A 30 -5.19 -19.66 8.46
CA GLY A 30 -4.64 -20.68 9.36
C GLY A 30 -3.11 -20.78 9.37
N GLN A 31 -2.37 -19.91 8.63
CA GLN A 31 -0.92 -19.89 8.71
C GLN A 31 -0.46 -19.22 10.01
N THR A 32 0.58 -19.76 10.66
CA THR A 32 1.22 -19.04 11.76
C THR A 32 2.07 -17.91 11.19
N VAL A 33 1.85 -16.69 11.68
CA VAL A 33 2.60 -15.49 11.27
C VAL A 33 3.33 -14.90 12.48
N LEU A 34 4.63 -14.80 12.37
CA LEU A 34 5.51 -14.13 13.33
C LEU A 34 6.02 -12.84 12.68
N TYR A 35 5.46 -11.71 13.09
CA TYR A 35 5.81 -10.39 12.59
C TYR A 35 6.80 -9.74 13.58
N GLU A 36 8.05 -9.56 13.19
CA GLU A 36 9.01 -8.83 14.00
C GLU A 36 8.73 -7.32 13.86
N ASP A 37 8.06 -6.79 14.88
CA ASP A 37 7.57 -5.41 14.89
C ASP A 37 8.73 -4.42 15.07
N LEU A 38 8.79 -3.41 14.19
CA LEU A 38 9.84 -2.40 14.23
C LEU A 38 9.45 -1.27 15.20
N GLY A 39 10.25 -1.04 16.23
CA GLY A 39 10.00 0.03 17.19
C GLY A 39 10.89 -0.05 18.42
N ASN A 40 10.81 0.98 19.25
CA ASN A 40 11.47 1.01 20.55
C ASN A 40 10.48 0.57 21.62
N PHE A 41 10.59 -0.68 22.06
CA PHE A 41 9.69 -1.26 23.06
C PHE A 41 10.32 -1.19 24.44
N LEU A 42 9.62 -0.56 25.41
CA LEU A 42 10.07 -0.48 26.81
C LEU A 42 10.09 -1.86 27.47
N GLN A 43 9.19 -2.74 27.06
CA GLN A 43 9.11 -4.12 27.51
C GLN A 43 9.05 -5.04 26.28
N PRO A 44 10.16 -5.72 25.94
CA PRO A 44 10.17 -6.71 24.89
C PRO A 44 9.20 -7.87 25.20
N GLY A 45 8.51 -8.37 24.18
CA GLY A 45 7.54 -9.44 24.37
C GLY A 45 6.73 -9.77 23.11
N ILE A 46 5.62 -10.48 23.32
CA ILE A 46 4.70 -10.87 22.26
C ILE A 46 3.37 -10.13 22.45
N ARG A 47 2.92 -9.44 21.43
CA ARG A 47 1.55 -8.93 21.32
C ARG A 47 0.77 -9.82 20.36
N SER A 48 -0.18 -10.60 20.87
CA SER A 48 -1.03 -11.44 20.05
C SER A 48 -2.17 -10.62 19.45
N LEU A 49 -2.32 -10.66 18.13
CA LEU A 49 -3.46 -10.07 17.41
C LEU A 49 -4.53 -11.12 17.10
N SER A 50 -4.10 -12.37 16.90
CA SER A 50 -4.95 -13.55 16.79
C SER A 50 -4.17 -14.78 17.30
N PRO A 51 -4.79 -15.97 17.40
CA PRO A 51 -4.06 -17.19 17.78
C PRO A 51 -2.89 -17.52 16.83
N THR A 52 -2.94 -17.04 15.60
CA THR A 52 -1.96 -17.33 14.54
C THR A 52 -1.18 -16.10 14.05
N LEU A 53 -1.44 -14.89 14.58
CA LEU A 53 -0.69 -13.67 14.23
C LEU A 53 -0.09 -13.04 15.48
N LEU A 54 1.22 -13.16 15.61
CA LEU A 54 1.98 -12.71 16.77
C LEU A 54 2.97 -11.61 16.36
N LEU A 55 2.90 -10.46 17.04
CA LEU A 55 3.88 -9.40 16.90
C LEU A 55 5.01 -9.64 17.91
N CYS A 56 6.22 -9.82 17.41
CA CYS A 56 7.45 -9.96 18.17
C CYS A 56 8.04 -8.57 18.42
N GLN A 57 7.79 -8.01 19.60
CA GLN A 57 8.17 -6.63 19.95
C GLN A 57 9.49 -6.65 20.73
N GLY A 58 10.59 -6.22 20.07
CA GLY A 58 11.94 -6.22 20.67
C GLY A 58 12.52 -7.61 20.97
N ILE A 59 11.93 -8.66 20.41
CA ILE A 59 12.42 -10.04 20.47
C ILE A 59 12.44 -10.64 19.06
N SER A 60 13.36 -11.60 18.82
CA SER A 60 13.36 -12.33 17.56
C SER A 60 12.25 -13.39 17.51
N ALA A 61 11.61 -13.54 16.36
CA ALA A 61 10.68 -14.63 16.05
C ALA A 61 11.28 -16.00 16.33
N MET A 62 12.60 -16.12 16.19
CA MET A 62 13.34 -17.37 16.42
C MET A 62 13.37 -17.82 17.88
N THR A 63 13.03 -16.94 18.84
CA THR A 63 12.90 -17.29 20.25
C THR A 63 11.55 -17.93 20.61
N ILE A 64 10.59 -17.88 19.67
CA ILE A 64 9.24 -18.42 19.83
C ILE A 64 9.19 -19.81 19.20
N PRO A 65 8.75 -20.87 19.93
CA PRO A 65 8.53 -22.17 19.33
C PRO A 65 7.50 -22.09 18.18
N HIS A 66 7.85 -22.58 17.02
CA HIS A 66 6.96 -22.56 15.85
C HIS A 66 7.24 -23.76 14.93
N PRO A 67 6.21 -24.26 14.20
CA PRO A 67 6.37 -25.41 13.29
C PRO A 67 7.17 -25.06 12.04
N ARG A 68 7.70 -26.08 11.40
CA ARG A 68 8.22 -26.03 10.04
C ARG A 68 7.13 -26.45 9.03
N PRO A 69 7.24 -26.08 7.74
CA PRO A 69 8.33 -25.29 7.16
C PRO A 69 8.27 -23.82 7.57
N ARG A 70 9.44 -23.18 7.62
CA ARG A 70 9.59 -21.73 7.83
C ARG A 70 9.69 -21.00 6.51
N ILE A 71 8.86 -20.01 6.33
CA ILE A 71 8.85 -19.12 5.18
C ILE A 71 9.36 -17.77 5.64
N LEU A 72 10.47 -17.31 5.07
CA LEU A 72 10.97 -15.95 5.29
C LEU A 72 10.36 -15.03 4.23
N TRP A 73 9.49 -14.11 4.65
CA TRP A 73 8.79 -13.17 3.79
C TRP A 73 9.47 -11.80 3.79
N LEU A 74 10.07 -11.41 2.69
CA LEU A 74 10.89 -10.20 2.56
C LEU A 74 10.19 -9.16 1.69
N THR A 75 10.09 -7.91 2.16
CA THR A 75 9.70 -6.74 1.35
C THR A 75 10.85 -5.75 1.19
N VAL A 76 11.79 -5.74 2.14
CA VAL A 76 12.99 -4.91 2.09
C VAL A 76 14.15 -5.77 1.57
N PRO A 77 14.73 -5.45 0.40
CA PRO A 77 15.73 -6.32 -0.24
C PRO A 77 16.99 -6.60 0.60
N SER A 78 17.41 -5.64 1.43
CA SER A 78 18.59 -5.83 2.31
C SER A 78 18.41 -6.96 3.33
N HIS A 79 17.17 -7.34 3.66
CA HIS A 79 16.88 -8.44 4.58
C HIS A 79 17.23 -9.81 4.00
N ILE A 80 17.57 -9.91 2.72
CA ILE A 80 18.13 -11.14 2.14
C ILE A 80 19.39 -11.58 2.87
N ASN A 81 20.14 -10.67 3.47
CA ASN A 81 21.34 -10.97 4.28
C ASN A 81 21.00 -11.63 5.61
N LEU A 82 19.73 -11.61 6.04
CA LEU A 82 19.28 -12.22 7.30
C LEU A 82 18.90 -13.70 7.18
N ILE A 83 18.98 -14.30 5.99
CA ILE A 83 18.57 -15.71 5.75
C ILE A 83 19.18 -16.66 6.79
N HIS A 84 20.48 -16.54 7.05
CA HIS A 84 21.17 -17.42 7.99
C HIS A 84 20.65 -17.31 9.43
N SER A 85 20.17 -16.14 9.83
CA SER A 85 19.62 -15.91 11.18
C SER A 85 18.25 -16.58 11.37
N TYR A 86 17.47 -16.74 10.31
CA TYR A 86 16.12 -17.34 10.35
C TYR A 86 16.13 -18.83 9.95
N ASN A 87 17.16 -19.32 9.28
CA ASN A 87 17.25 -20.69 8.76
C ASN A 87 15.92 -21.15 8.12
N PRO A 88 15.42 -20.44 7.09
CA PRO A 88 14.15 -20.73 6.46
C PRO A 88 14.22 -21.96 5.55
N ASP A 89 13.08 -22.60 5.34
CA ASP A 89 12.90 -23.66 4.33
C ASP A 89 12.53 -23.04 2.96
N LEU A 90 11.93 -21.83 2.98
CA LEU A 90 11.54 -21.09 1.79
C LEU A 90 11.78 -19.58 1.98
N VAL A 91 12.38 -18.95 0.99
CA VAL A 91 12.58 -17.49 0.95
C VAL A 91 11.67 -16.89 -0.11
N ILE A 92 10.82 -15.97 0.29
CA ILE A 92 9.90 -15.25 -0.60
C ILE A 92 10.28 -13.78 -0.61
N TYR A 93 10.46 -13.21 -1.79
CA TYR A 93 10.61 -11.78 -1.98
C TYR A 93 9.32 -11.18 -2.55
N ASP A 94 8.71 -10.29 -1.81
CA ASP A 94 7.52 -9.52 -2.22
C ASP A 94 8.01 -8.13 -2.68
N ALA A 95 8.20 -7.98 -3.98
CA ALA A 95 8.75 -6.79 -4.62
C ALA A 95 7.67 -5.72 -4.77
N VAL A 96 7.77 -4.68 -3.97
CA VAL A 96 6.71 -3.67 -3.79
C VAL A 96 6.99 -2.33 -4.47
N ASP A 97 8.28 -1.95 -4.59
CA ASP A 97 8.71 -0.68 -5.18
C ASP A 97 9.92 -0.89 -6.10
N GLU A 98 10.08 0.01 -7.08
CA GLU A 98 11.27 0.05 -7.94
C GLU A 98 12.49 0.56 -7.14
N PRO A 99 13.69 -0.02 -7.35
CA PRO A 99 14.92 0.38 -6.67
C PRO A 99 15.52 1.64 -7.32
N LYS A 100 14.74 2.71 -7.36
CA LYS A 100 15.07 4.00 -7.96
C LYS A 100 14.76 5.13 -6.99
N GLU A 101 15.23 6.32 -7.26
CA GLU A 101 15.03 7.54 -6.47
C GLU A 101 15.08 7.26 -4.95
N GLU A 102 13.96 7.37 -4.25
CA GLU A 102 13.86 7.19 -2.79
C GLU A 102 14.27 5.79 -2.32
N PHE A 103 14.18 4.79 -3.20
CA PHE A 103 14.53 3.39 -2.94
C PHE A 103 15.80 2.92 -3.67
N ALA A 104 16.62 3.83 -4.21
CA ALA A 104 17.83 3.49 -4.96
C ALA A 104 18.83 2.60 -4.17
N SER A 105 18.84 2.70 -2.84
CA SER A 105 19.65 1.85 -1.96
C SER A 105 19.28 0.36 -2.01
N TRP A 106 18.16 -0.01 -2.63
CA TRP A 106 17.69 -1.39 -2.78
C TRP A 106 18.37 -2.13 -3.93
N ALA A 107 18.79 -1.41 -4.98
CA ALA A 107 19.35 -2.01 -6.20
C ALA A 107 20.52 -2.98 -5.97
N PRO A 108 21.49 -2.73 -5.07
CA PRO A 108 22.62 -3.63 -4.83
C PRO A 108 22.23 -5.03 -4.34
N TYR A 109 21.03 -5.21 -3.78
CA TYR A 109 20.58 -6.50 -3.23
C TYR A 109 19.86 -7.38 -4.26
N TYR A 110 19.46 -6.85 -5.41
CA TYR A 110 18.72 -7.59 -6.42
C TYR A 110 19.45 -8.83 -6.96
N PRO A 111 20.77 -8.81 -7.23
CA PRO A 111 21.47 -10.03 -7.62
C PRO A 111 21.35 -11.16 -6.59
N THR A 112 21.47 -10.83 -5.29
CA THR A 112 21.32 -11.82 -4.21
C THR A 112 19.86 -12.29 -4.06
N ILE A 113 18.88 -11.41 -4.28
CA ILE A 113 17.45 -11.80 -4.34
C ILE A 113 17.23 -12.82 -5.45
N LEU A 114 17.72 -12.57 -6.65
CA LEU A 114 17.59 -13.47 -7.80
C LEU A 114 18.23 -14.83 -7.57
N GLU A 115 19.32 -14.89 -6.79
CA GLU A 115 20.00 -16.14 -6.44
C GLU A 115 19.32 -16.91 -5.30
N ARG A 116 18.76 -16.20 -4.30
CA ARG A 116 18.36 -16.79 -3.02
C ARG A 116 16.86 -16.91 -2.81
N ALA A 117 16.05 -16.09 -3.46
CA ALA A 117 14.61 -16.22 -3.35
C ALA A 117 14.13 -17.50 -4.07
N ASN A 118 13.19 -18.21 -3.47
CA ASN A 118 12.52 -19.34 -4.09
C ASN A 118 11.32 -18.89 -4.93
N LEU A 119 10.61 -17.85 -4.46
CA LEU A 119 9.45 -17.25 -5.12
C LEU A 119 9.59 -15.72 -5.06
N ILE A 120 9.17 -15.04 -6.12
CA ILE A 120 9.12 -13.57 -6.19
C ILE A 120 7.70 -13.17 -6.56
N PHE A 121 7.07 -12.35 -5.70
CA PHE A 121 5.80 -11.71 -6.00
C PHE A 121 6.03 -10.23 -6.32
N CYS A 122 5.39 -9.72 -7.38
CA CYS A 122 5.59 -8.35 -7.86
C CYS A 122 4.28 -7.60 -7.78
N SER A 123 4.30 -6.39 -7.21
CA SER A 123 3.12 -5.55 -7.05
C SER A 123 2.70 -4.83 -8.32
N SER A 124 3.58 -4.73 -9.33
CA SER A 124 3.35 -4.00 -10.57
C SER A 124 3.93 -4.73 -11.78
N ARG A 125 3.46 -4.34 -12.95
CA ARG A 125 3.90 -4.91 -14.23
C ARG A 125 5.38 -4.64 -14.51
N SER A 126 5.85 -3.42 -14.24
CA SER A 126 7.24 -3.04 -14.44
C SER A 126 8.20 -3.92 -13.62
N ILE A 127 7.90 -4.10 -12.33
CA ILE A 127 8.68 -4.95 -11.43
C ILE A 127 8.62 -6.42 -11.89
N TYR A 128 7.44 -6.89 -12.30
CA TYR A 128 7.27 -8.25 -12.83
C TYR A 128 8.13 -8.49 -14.07
N ASP A 129 8.13 -7.56 -15.03
CA ASP A 129 8.90 -7.69 -16.28
C ASP A 129 10.41 -7.75 -16.01
N TYR A 130 10.88 -7.01 -15.00
CA TYR A 130 12.28 -7.08 -14.56
C TYR A 130 12.65 -8.47 -14.02
N PHE A 131 11.86 -9.01 -13.10
CA PHE A 131 12.18 -10.28 -12.45
C PHE A 131 11.86 -11.49 -13.31
N SER A 132 10.77 -11.51 -14.07
CA SER A 132 10.32 -12.67 -14.85
C SER A 132 11.29 -13.09 -15.96
N SER A 133 12.10 -12.16 -16.46
CA SER A 133 13.17 -12.47 -17.42
C SER A 133 14.44 -13.05 -16.78
N ARG A 134 14.51 -13.13 -15.43
CA ARG A 134 15.73 -13.45 -14.67
C ARG A 134 15.54 -14.53 -13.61
N HIS A 135 14.29 -14.88 -13.27
CA HIS A 135 13.97 -15.85 -12.24
C HIS A 135 12.78 -16.72 -12.68
N PRO A 136 12.81 -18.06 -12.47
CA PRO A 136 11.80 -18.97 -12.99
C PRO A 136 10.43 -18.85 -12.28
N HIS A 137 10.38 -18.43 -11.01
CA HIS A 137 9.17 -18.42 -10.19
C HIS A 137 8.79 -16.99 -9.80
N VAL A 138 8.25 -16.24 -10.76
CA VAL A 138 7.83 -14.84 -10.57
C VAL A 138 6.34 -14.70 -10.87
N TYR A 139 5.61 -14.04 -10.01
CA TYR A 139 4.17 -13.89 -10.09
C TYR A 139 3.75 -12.43 -9.92
N LEU A 140 2.88 -11.97 -10.82
CA LEU A 140 2.26 -10.65 -10.71
C LEU A 140 1.07 -10.73 -9.76
N VAL A 141 1.19 -10.05 -8.63
CA VAL A 141 0.13 -9.93 -7.61
C VAL A 141 0.01 -8.46 -7.21
N PRO A 142 -0.78 -7.66 -7.94
CA PRO A 142 -0.99 -6.25 -7.62
C PRO A 142 -1.54 -6.04 -6.22
N ASN A 143 -1.49 -4.80 -5.75
CA ASN A 143 -2.13 -4.42 -4.50
C ASN A 143 -3.65 -4.62 -4.56
N GLY A 144 -4.31 -4.48 -3.44
CA GLY A 144 -5.75 -4.68 -3.27
C GLY A 144 -6.31 -3.77 -2.19
N VAL A 145 -7.50 -4.10 -1.71
CA VAL A 145 -8.20 -3.39 -0.64
C VAL A 145 -8.85 -4.38 0.33
N ASP A 146 -9.00 -3.99 1.58
CA ASP A 146 -9.97 -4.59 2.50
C ASP A 146 -11.34 -4.01 2.17
N TYR A 147 -12.06 -4.67 1.26
CA TYR A 147 -13.34 -4.17 0.75
C TYR A 147 -14.39 -4.04 1.86
N VAL A 148 -14.43 -4.99 2.77
CA VAL A 148 -15.37 -4.99 3.89
C VAL A 148 -15.12 -3.82 4.84
N HIS A 149 -13.87 -3.41 4.98
CA HIS A 149 -13.48 -2.27 5.79
C HIS A 149 -13.84 -0.92 5.16
N PHE A 150 -13.61 -0.76 3.85
CA PHE A 150 -13.77 0.54 3.17
C PHE A 150 -15.14 0.77 2.51
N SER A 151 -15.89 -0.27 2.16
CA SER A 151 -17.16 -0.11 1.43
C SER A 151 -18.34 0.40 2.29
N PRO A 152 -18.48 0.06 3.60
CA PRO A 152 -19.58 0.56 4.39
C PRO A 152 -19.47 2.07 4.67
N THR A 153 -20.56 2.80 4.50
CA THR A 153 -20.61 4.22 4.86
C THR A 153 -20.63 4.39 6.38
N PRO A 154 -19.63 5.06 6.97
CA PRO A 154 -19.57 5.26 8.41
C PRO A 154 -20.68 6.15 8.95
N ASN A 155 -21.14 5.87 10.18
CA ASN A 155 -22.25 6.61 10.81
C ASN A 155 -21.86 8.00 11.34
N LYS A 156 -20.57 8.30 11.47
CA LYS A 156 -20.09 9.55 12.07
C LYS A 156 -19.04 10.22 11.18
N ARG A 157 -19.25 11.53 10.96
CA ARG A 157 -18.26 12.39 10.32
C ARG A 157 -17.15 12.73 11.32
N PRO A 158 -15.87 12.64 10.93
CA PRO A 158 -14.75 13.14 11.74
C PRO A 158 -14.88 14.65 12.01
N THR A 159 -14.64 15.05 13.26
CA THR A 159 -14.81 16.45 13.70
C THR A 159 -13.74 17.40 13.21
N ASP A 160 -12.59 16.87 12.80
CA ASP A 160 -11.46 17.61 12.24
C ASP A 160 -11.51 17.76 10.71
N LEU A 161 -12.56 17.21 10.05
CA LEU A 161 -12.81 17.50 8.65
C LEU A 161 -13.38 18.91 8.45
N PRO A 162 -12.88 19.67 7.48
CA PRO A 162 -13.43 21.00 7.16
C PRO A 162 -14.87 20.88 6.66
N SER A 163 -15.68 21.89 6.97
CA SER A 163 -17.10 21.98 6.57
C SER A 163 -17.34 22.94 5.41
N HIS A 164 -18.58 23.02 4.92
CA HIS A 164 -19.13 24.00 3.99
C HIS A 164 -18.63 23.99 2.54
N LYS A 165 -17.61 23.21 2.19
CA LYS A 165 -17.12 23.08 0.81
C LYS A 165 -16.86 21.63 0.47
N PRO A 166 -16.94 21.23 -0.82
CA PRO A 166 -16.56 19.89 -1.26
C PRO A 166 -15.11 19.57 -0.87
N ILE A 167 -14.86 18.32 -0.50
CA ILE A 167 -13.55 17.85 -0.06
C ILE A 167 -12.88 17.07 -1.17
N ILE A 168 -11.69 17.51 -1.54
CA ILE A 168 -10.78 16.80 -2.43
C ILE A 168 -9.69 16.19 -1.54
N GLY A 169 -9.62 14.85 -1.50
CA GLY A 169 -8.82 14.16 -0.50
C GLY A 169 -7.62 13.42 -1.06
N TYR A 170 -6.55 13.39 -0.27
CA TYR A 170 -5.40 12.53 -0.45
C TYR A 170 -5.16 11.73 0.82
N SER A 171 -5.10 10.40 0.70
CA SER A 171 -4.73 9.49 1.80
C SER A 171 -3.49 8.68 1.41
N GLY A 172 -2.43 8.76 2.23
CA GLY A 172 -1.16 8.05 2.01
C GLY A 172 0.05 8.85 2.44
N ALA A 173 1.26 8.32 2.23
CA ALA A 173 2.50 9.00 2.58
C ALA A 173 2.59 10.40 1.97
N ILE A 174 2.90 11.39 2.80
CA ILE A 174 3.25 12.74 2.39
C ILE A 174 4.73 12.74 2.05
N ALA A 175 5.05 12.58 0.77
CA ALA A 175 6.36 12.13 0.30
C ALA A 175 6.89 12.94 -0.89
N PRO A 176 8.18 12.83 -1.23
CA PRO A 176 8.77 13.54 -2.36
C PRO A 176 8.16 13.17 -3.72
N TRP A 177 7.67 11.94 -3.89
CA TRP A 177 7.05 11.50 -5.15
C TRP A 177 5.65 12.07 -5.42
N VAL A 178 5.06 12.83 -4.49
CA VAL A 178 3.81 13.57 -4.73
C VAL A 178 4.14 14.84 -5.53
N ASP A 179 3.40 15.11 -6.58
CA ASP A 179 3.58 16.31 -7.42
C ASP A 179 3.00 17.55 -6.72
N TRP A 180 3.80 18.11 -5.83
CA TRP A 180 3.44 19.28 -5.05
C TRP A 180 3.32 20.53 -5.90
N GLU A 181 4.03 20.63 -7.03
CA GLU A 181 3.94 21.77 -7.96
C GLU A 181 2.61 21.76 -8.72
N LEU A 182 2.18 20.60 -9.22
CA LEU A 182 0.84 20.43 -9.79
C LEU A 182 -0.23 20.82 -8.76
N LEU A 183 -0.11 20.29 -7.53
CA LEU A 183 -1.09 20.55 -6.48
C LEU A 183 -1.17 22.04 -6.10
N LYS A 184 -0.06 22.78 -6.09
CA LYS A 184 -0.07 24.24 -5.85
C LYS A 184 -0.98 24.97 -6.83
N VAL A 185 -0.82 24.70 -8.12
CA VAL A 185 -1.65 25.31 -9.18
C VAL A 185 -3.12 24.94 -8.99
N VAL A 186 -3.41 23.65 -8.83
CA VAL A 186 -4.78 23.14 -8.68
C VAL A 186 -5.49 23.75 -7.47
N ILE A 187 -4.80 23.87 -6.33
CA ILE A 187 -5.34 24.43 -5.09
C ILE A 187 -5.63 25.93 -5.25
N GLN A 188 -4.72 26.70 -5.86
CA GLN A 188 -4.90 28.12 -6.10
C GLN A 188 -6.04 28.44 -7.05
N GLU A 189 -6.24 27.63 -8.09
CA GLU A 189 -7.32 27.79 -9.06
C GLU A 189 -8.69 27.37 -8.53
N ASN A 190 -8.74 26.69 -7.37
CA ASN A 190 -9.99 26.15 -6.80
C ASN A 190 -10.22 26.58 -5.34
N PRO A 191 -10.32 27.89 -5.04
CA PRO A 191 -10.47 28.39 -3.66
C PRO A 191 -11.82 28.02 -3.03
N GLY A 192 -12.78 27.58 -3.84
CA GLY A 192 -14.09 27.08 -3.42
C GLY A 192 -14.09 25.63 -2.93
N LEU A 193 -12.97 24.92 -2.98
CA LEU A 193 -12.83 23.54 -2.55
C LEU A 193 -11.91 23.45 -1.31
N ASN A 194 -12.12 22.40 -0.50
CA ASN A 194 -11.23 22.03 0.60
C ASN A 194 -10.33 20.89 0.15
N PHE A 195 -9.02 21.04 0.31
CA PHE A 195 -8.04 20.00 0.03
C PHE A 195 -7.57 19.37 1.34
N VAL A 196 -7.88 18.10 1.54
CA VAL A 196 -7.57 17.37 2.77
C VAL A 196 -6.48 16.33 2.51
N PHE A 197 -5.42 16.36 3.32
CA PHE A 197 -4.30 15.45 3.24
C PHE A 197 -4.18 14.64 4.53
N ILE A 198 -4.18 13.30 4.40
CA ILE A 198 -4.08 12.36 5.50
C ILE A 198 -2.89 11.44 5.27
N GLY A 199 -2.00 11.33 6.24
CA GLY A 199 -0.85 10.42 6.20
C GLY A 199 0.36 10.92 6.96
N ALA A 200 1.36 10.05 7.10
CA ALA A 200 2.63 10.39 7.70
C ALA A 200 3.54 11.15 6.73
N LEU A 201 4.38 12.02 7.24
CA LEU A 201 5.51 12.56 6.49
C LEU A 201 6.52 11.44 6.24
N PHE A 202 6.94 11.29 4.98
CA PHE A 202 7.98 10.35 4.57
C PHE A 202 9.08 11.10 3.82
N GLN A 203 10.29 11.07 4.33
CA GLN A 203 11.46 11.81 3.79
C GLN A 203 11.22 13.33 3.61
N LEU A 204 10.27 13.88 4.34
CA LEU A 204 9.98 15.32 4.39
C LEU A 204 10.00 15.79 5.83
N ASN A 205 10.58 17.00 6.07
CA ASN A 205 10.65 17.58 7.41
C ASN A 205 9.35 18.28 7.82
N LYS A 206 8.53 18.68 6.85
CA LYS A 206 7.26 19.41 7.07
C LYS A 206 6.31 19.21 5.90
N PHE A 207 5.03 19.47 6.15
CA PHE A 207 4.01 19.46 5.09
C PHE A 207 4.28 20.58 4.06
N PRO A 208 4.27 20.29 2.74
CA PRO A 208 4.78 21.24 1.72
C PRO A 208 3.87 22.42 1.38
N LEU A 209 2.57 22.35 1.69
CA LEU A 209 1.57 23.32 1.24
C LEU A 209 1.07 24.19 2.42
N LYS A 210 0.81 25.48 2.15
CA LYS A 210 0.25 26.41 3.13
C LYS A 210 -0.74 27.35 2.45
N TYR A 211 -2.01 26.90 2.34
CA TYR A 211 -3.11 27.69 1.80
C TYR A 211 -4.32 27.60 2.75
N GLN A 212 -5.23 28.60 2.70
CA GLN A 212 -6.40 28.65 3.59
C GLN A 212 -7.39 27.49 3.41
N ASN A 213 -7.42 26.89 2.21
CA ASN A 213 -8.27 25.77 1.84
C ASN A 213 -7.53 24.42 1.85
N VAL A 214 -6.37 24.35 2.52
CA VAL A 214 -5.56 23.13 2.68
C VAL A 214 -5.54 22.71 4.13
N PHE A 215 -5.84 21.43 4.38
CA PHE A 215 -5.95 20.82 5.69
C PHE A 215 -5.07 19.56 5.74
N TYR A 216 -3.97 19.61 6.47
CA TYR A 216 -3.14 18.47 6.77
C TYR A 216 -3.54 17.89 8.12
N LEU A 217 -4.13 16.70 8.13
CA LEU A 217 -4.68 16.05 9.32
C LEU A 217 -3.73 15.05 9.98
N GLY A 218 -2.51 14.90 9.42
CA GLY A 218 -1.53 13.94 9.91
C GLY A 218 -1.92 12.48 9.66
N LEU A 219 -1.18 11.56 10.28
CA LEU A 219 -1.48 10.12 10.23
C LEU A 219 -2.76 9.82 11.01
N LYS A 220 -3.65 9.04 10.41
CA LYS A 220 -4.84 8.50 11.08
C LYS A 220 -4.71 6.99 11.23
N PRO A 221 -5.20 6.41 12.33
CA PRO A 221 -5.31 4.97 12.47
C PRO A 221 -6.10 4.36 11.31
N TYR A 222 -5.68 3.19 10.83
CA TYR A 222 -6.28 2.51 9.68
C TYR A 222 -7.81 2.36 9.83
N TYR A 223 -8.28 1.94 11.01
CA TYR A 223 -9.70 1.75 11.28
C TYR A 223 -10.56 3.02 11.19
N GLN A 224 -9.94 4.21 11.20
CA GLN A 224 -10.63 5.49 11.05
C GLN A 224 -10.70 5.97 9.60
N LEU A 225 -9.84 5.47 8.71
CA LEU A 225 -9.74 5.97 7.32
C LEU A 225 -11.06 5.94 6.56
N PRO A 226 -11.92 4.91 6.66
CA PRO A 226 -13.21 4.92 5.98
C PRO A 226 -14.06 6.14 6.32
N ALA A 227 -14.05 6.58 7.60
CA ALA A 227 -14.83 7.75 8.04
C ALA A 227 -14.38 9.05 7.36
N TYR A 228 -13.10 9.17 7.00
CA TYR A 228 -12.59 10.31 6.25
C TYR A 228 -12.87 10.17 4.76
N LEU A 229 -12.56 9.01 4.18
CA LEU A 229 -12.66 8.77 2.75
C LEU A 229 -14.09 8.98 2.24
N HIS A 230 -15.10 8.47 2.93
CA HIS A 230 -16.51 8.64 2.53
C HIS A 230 -16.99 10.10 2.49
N HIS A 231 -16.17 11.05 2.92
CA HIS A 231 -16.44 12.49 2.78
C HIS A 231 -15.65 13.16 1.66
N PHE A 232 -14.86 12.39 0.90
CA PHE A 232 -14.16 12.90 -0.27
C PHE A 232 -15.07 12.83 -1.50
N GLU A 233 -15.22 13.95 -2.21
CA GLU A 233 -15.89 13.95 -3.52
C GLU A 233 -14.98 13.34 -4.60
N ILE A 234 -13.68 13.62 -4.48
CA ILE A 234 -12.64 13.10 -5.37
C ILE A 234 -11.41 12.71 -4.54
N GLY A 235 -10.90 11.51 -4.77
CA GLY A 235 -9.62 11.04 -4.26
C GLY A 235 -8.49 11.35 -5.23
N LEU A 236 -7.36 11.85 -4.73
CA LEU A 236 -6.22 12.25 -5.54
C LEU A 236 -5.12 11.20 -5.55
N ILE A 237 -4.49 11.00 -6.72
CA ILE A 237 -3.24 10.26 -6.90
C ILE A 237 -2.28 11.11 -7.76
N PRO A 238 -1.79 12.23 -7.23
CA PRO A 238 -0.99 13.20 -7.97
C PRO A 238 0.50 12.88 -7.82
N PHE A 239 0.96 11.80 -8.43
CA PHE A 239 2.36 11.37 -8.33
C PHE A 239 3.19 11.92 -9.48
N LEU A 240 4.45 12.28 -9.18
CA LEU A 240 5.45 12.55 -10.20
C LEU A 240 5.63 11.29 -11.07
N GLN A 241 5.90 11.49 -12.35
CA GLN A 241 6.20 10.40 -13.28
C GLN A 241 7.72 10.16 -13.31
N THR A 242 8.22 9.40 -12.36
CA THR A 242 9.63 9.02 -12.20
C THR A 242 9.84 7.54 -12.49
N GLU A 243 11.09 7.08 -12.52
CA GLU A 243 11.36 5.64 -12.70
C GLU A 243 10.80 4.81 -11.53
N MET A 244 10.86 5.33 -10.29
CA MET A 244 10.27 4.67 -9.13
C MET A 244 8.74 4.58 -9.25
N THR A 245 8.07 5.68 -9.57
CA THR A 245 6.60 5.70 -9.63
C THR A 245 6.02 4.94 -10.82
N LYS A 246 6.80 4.64 -11.86
CA LYS A 246 6.39 3.72 -12.93
C LYS A 246 6.06 2.32 -12.40
N GLY A 247 6.77 1.86 -11.38
CA GLY A 247 6.50 0.61 -10.70
C GLY A 247 5.50 0.70 -9.55
N CYS A 248 4.90 1.85 -9.30
CA CYS A 248 3.97 2.03 -8.20
C CYS A 248 2.55 1.57 -8.58
N ASN A 249 2.02 0.61 -7.82
CA ASN A 249 0.60 0.22 -7.85
C ASN A 249 -0.10 0.81 -6.61
N PRO A 250 -0.76 1.98 -6.71
CA PRO A 250 -1.21 2.73 -5.52
C PRO A 250 -2.37 2.07 -4.80
N ILE A 251 -2.18 1.63 -3.55
CA ILE A 251 -3.23 1.01 -2.71
C ILE A 251 -4.46 1.92 -2.58
N LYS A 252 -4.25 3.24 -2.42
CA LYS A 252 -5.31 4.24 -2.27
C LYS A 252 -6.34 4.26 -3.41
N LEU A 253 -5.96 3.81 -4.62
CA LEU A 253 -6.90 3.62 -5.72
C LEU A 253 -8.03 2.67 -5.34
N TYR A 254 -7.64 1.50 -4.82
CA TYR A 254 -8.58 0.45 -4.44
C TYR A 254 -9.43 0.86 -3.23
N GLU A 255 -8.83 1.57 -2.25
CA GLU A 255 -9.53 2.12 -1.09
C GLU A 255 -10.57 3.18 -1.49
N TYR A 256 -10.21 4.12 -2.38
CA TYR A 256 -11.14 5.10 -2.94
C TYR A 256 -12.28 4.43 -3.70
N TYR A 257 -11.96 3.44 -4.53
CA TYR A 257 -12.97 2.71 -5.30
C TYR A 257 -13.89 1.89 -4.40
N ALA A 258 -13.39 1.26 -3.33
CA ALA A 258 -14.23 0.57 -2.34
C ALA A 258 -15.21 1.52 -1.66
N ALA A 259 -14.79 2.74 -1.33
CA ALA A 259 -15.65 3.79 -0.81
C ALA A 259 -16.55 4.44 -1.90
N GLY A 260 -16.42 4.02 -3.16
CA GLY A 260 -17.21 4.54 -4.30
C GLY A 260 -16.75 5.91 -4.80
N ILE A 261 -15.59 6.40 -4.39
CA ILE A 261 -15.05 7.74 -4.68
C ILE A 261 -14.51 7.80 -6.11
N ARG A 262 -14.70 8.92 -6.79
CA ARG A 262 -14.04 9.22 -8.06
C ARG A 262 -12.56 9.46 -7.83
N VAL A 263 -11.72 9.05 -8.77
CA VAL A 263 -10.27 9.25 -8.68
C VAL A 263 -9.79 10.14 -9.81
N LEU A 264 -8.95 11.11 -9.44
CA LEU A 264 -8.19 11.93 -10.36
C LEU A 264 -6.70 11.81 -10.03
N GLY A 265 -5.91 11.37 -10.98
CA GLY A 265 -4.47 11.12 -10.80
C GLY A 265 -3.63 11.57 -11.97
N THR A 266 -2.31 11.44 -11.81
CA THR A 266 -1.37 11.54 -12.91
C THR A 266 -1.26 10.21 -13.66
N PRO A 267 -0.89 10.18 -14.96
CA PRO A 267 -0.90 8.97 -15.78
C PRO A 267 0.29 8.05 -15.47
N LEU A 268 0.21 7.32 -14.36
CA LEU A 268 1.14 6.23 -14.05
C LEU A 268 0.80 4.98 -14.87
N PRO A 269 1.76 4.15 -15.30
CA PRO A 269 1.50 2.95 -16.08
C PRO A 269 0.46 2.03 -15.48
N GLU A 270 0.51 1.78 -14.17
CA GLU A 270 -0.44 0.93 -13.44
C GLU A 270 -1.87 1.51 -13.41
N LEU A 271 -2.02 2.83 -13.56
CA LEU A 271 -3.33 3.48 -13.59
C LEU A 271 -3.98 3.51 -14.96
N LEU A 272 -3.20 3.40 -16.05
CA LEU A 272 -3.71 3.51 -17.43
C LEU A 272 -4.72 2.42 -17.80
N THR A 273 -4.68 1.28 -17.12
CA THR A 273 -5.55 0.12 -17.37
C THR A 273 -6.77 0.05 -16.43
N ILE A 274 -6.87 1.01 -15.50
CA ILE A 274 -7.93 1.01 -14.48
C ILE A 274 -9.23 1.57 -15.06
N PRO A 275 -10.36 0.87 -14.94
CA PRO A 275 -11.64 1.39 -15.43
C PRO A 275 -12.10 2.62 -14.64
N ASN A 276 -12.73 3.57 -15.34
CA ASN A 276 -13.37 4.77 -14.76
C ASN A 276 -12.43 5.70 -13.97
N ILE A 277 -11.09 5.60 -14.18
CA ILE A 277 -10.14 6.54 -13.62
C ILE A 277 -9.99 7.77 -14.53
N ASN A 278 -9.73 8.92 -13.93
CA ASN A 278 -9.40 10.14 -14.65
C ASN A 278 -7.93 10.47 -14.45
N LEU A 279 -7.21 10.70 -15.55
CA LEU A 279 -5.77 10.93 -15.52
C LEU A 279 -5.44 12.22 -16.28
N GLU A 280 -4.57 13.03 -15.69
CA GLU A 280 -4.08 14.27 -16.28
C GLU A 280 -2.74 14.66 -15.62
N SER A 281 -1.81 15.20 -16.39
CA SER A 281 -0.51 15.66 -15.90
C SER A 281 -0.30 17.18 -16.02
N ASN A 282 -1.05 17.84 -16.90
CA ASN A 282 -0.99 19.29 -17.01
C ASN A 282 -1.81 19.92 -15.86
N PRO A 283 -1.22 20.83 -15.03
CA PRO A 283 -1.90 21.38 -13.86
C PRO A 283 -3.22 22.11 -14.17
N GLN A 284 -3.29 22.89 -15.26
CA GLN A 284 -4.50 23.62 -15.65
C GLN A 284 -5.60 22.67 -16.13
N LEU A 285 -5.24 21.66 -16.93
CA LEU A 285 -6.18 20.63 -17.36
C LEU A 285 -6.61 19.73 -16.20
N PHE A 286 -5.74 19.45 -15.25
CA PHE A 286 -6.07 18.74 -14.02
C PHE A 286 -7.12 19.51 -13.21
N SER A 287 -6.95 20.82 -13.07
CA SER A 287 -7.90 21.72 -12.42
C SER A 287 -9.25 21.77 -13.14
N LEU A 288 -9.26 21.80 -14.49
CA LEU A 288 -10.46 21.72 -15.30
C LEU A 288 -11.17 20.36 -15.14
N ARG A 289 -10.41 19.27 -15.20
CA ARG A 289 -10.94 17.91 -15.02
C ARG A 289 -11.58 17.74 -13.63
N LEU A 290 -10.94 18.28 -12.59
CA LEU A 290 -11.45 18.26 -11.23
C LEU A 290 -12.83 18.94 -11.14
N ARG A 291 -12.99 20.14 -11.72
CA ARG A 291 -14.28 20.85 -11.76
C ARG A 291 -15.34 20.07 -12.55
N TYR A 292 -14.98 19.55 -13.72
CA TYR A 292 -15.86 18.72 -14.54
C TYR A 292 -16.39 17.48 -13.76
N LEU A 293 -15.52 16.82 -13.01
CA LEU A 293 -15.89 15.67 -12.19
C LEU A 293 -16.87 16.05 -11.07
N LEU A 294 -16.73 17.24 -10.48
CA LEU A 294 -17.65 17.72 -9.43
C LEU A 294 -19.05 18.02 -9.97
N GLU A 295 -19.17 18.53 -11.20
CA GLU A 295 -20.44 18.87 -11.84
C GLU A 295 -21.14 17.65 -12.45
N GLY A 296 -20.38 16.62 -12.81
CA GLY A 296 -20.88 15.44 -13.51
C GLY A 296 -21.69 14.49 -12.62
N LYS A 297 -22.67 13.80 -13.23
CA LYS A 297 -23.36 12.67 -12.59
C LYS A 297 -22.40 11.49 -12.50
N ASP A 298 -22.44 10.81 -11.35
CA ASP A 298 -21.60 9.64 -11.11
C ASP A 298 -22.31 8.34 -11.47
N PHE A 299 -22.26 7.98 -12.76
CA PHE A 299 -22.83 6.71 -13.25
C PHE A 299 -21.93 5.50 -13.02
N SER A 300 -20.67 5.71 -12.66
CA SER A 300 -19.66 4.66 -12.55
C SER A 300 -19.39 4.21 -11.11
N LYS A 301 -20.16 4.68 -10.12
CA LYS A 301 -19.93 4.34 -8.70
C LYS A 301 -19.98 2.82 -8.47
N ALA A 302 -21.01 2.16 -8.99
CA ALA A 302 -21.17 0.71 -8.85
C ALA A 302 -20.03 -0.07 -9.51
N GLU A 303 -19.56 0.38 -10.68
CA GLU A 303 -18.44 -0.25 -11.39
C GLU A 303 -17.11 -0.11 -10.63
N ARG A 304 -16.85 1.07 -10.03
CA ARG A 304 -15.67 1.27 -9.17
C ARG A 304 -15.70 0.36 -7.96
N MET A 305 -16.84 0.26 -7.27
CA MET A 305 -16.99 -0.61 -6.12
C MET A 305 -16.86 -2.08 -6.50
N ALA A 306 -17.43 -2.52 -7.63
CA ALA A 306 -17.26 -3.88 -8.15
C ALA A 306 -15.80 -4.18 -8.50
N TYR A 307 -15.08 -3.22 -9.12
CA TYR A 307 -13.66 -3.36 -9.39
C TYR A 307 -12.85 -3.53 -8.09
N ALA A 308 -13.12 -2.72 -7.06
CA ALA A 308 -12.45 -2.84 -5.76
C ALA A 308 -12.75 -4.20 -5.10
N GLN A 309 -14.01 -4.64 -5.12
CA GLN A 309 -14.41 -5.93 -4.57
C GLN A 309 -13.70 -7.11 -5.25
N ALA A 310 -13.55 -7.08 -6.58
CA ALA A 310 -12.80 -8.08 -7.33
C ALA A 310 -11.27 -8.05 -7.07
N ASN A 311 -10.78 -7.00 -6.42
CA ASN A 311 -9.38 -6.82 -6.07
C ASN A 311 -9.18 -6.78 -4.54
N ASP A 312 -9.96 -7.57 -3.80
CA ASP A 312 -9.82 -7.71 -2.35
C ASP A 312 -8.50 -8.38 -1.95
N TRP A 313 -7.98 -8.03 -0.78
CA TRP A 313 -6.75 -8.65 -0.26
C TRP A 313 -6.88 -10.14 -0.01
N SER A 314 -8.07 -10.65 0.29
CA SER A 314 -8.31 -12.09 0.45
C SER A 314 -8.02 -12.85 -0.85
N GLU A 315 -8.43 -12.31 -2.01
CA GLU A 315 -8.13 -12.87 -3.32
C GLU A 315 -6.62 -12.86 -3.62
N ARG A 316 -5.93 -11.75 -3.27
CA ARG A 316 -4.48 -11.65 -3.41
C ARG A 316 -3.74 -12.67 -2.56
N ALA A 317 -4.12 -12.77 -1.28
CA ALA A 317 -3.55 -13.74 -0.35
C ALA A 317 -3.82 -15.19 -0.79
N GLY A 318 -5.02 -15.48 -1.25
CA GLY A 318 -5.38 -16.80 -1.78
C GLY A 318 -4.50 -17.24 -2.96
N ARG A 319 -4.29 -16.34 -3.94
CA ARG A 319 -3.38 -16.58 -5.08
C ARG A 319 -1.95 -16.83 -4.64
N ILE A 320 -1.44 -16.05 -3.69
CA ILE A 320 -0.09 -16.22 -3.14
C ILE A 320 0.04 -17.58 -2.44
N LEU A 321 -0.90 -17.91 -1.55
CA LEU A 321 -0.88 -19.19 -0.82
C LEU A 321 -0.95 -20.39 -1.78
N GLN A 322 -1.73 -20.30 -2.85
CA GLN A 322 -1.76 -21.34 -3.89
C GLN A 322 -0.38 -21.54 -4.52
N GLN A 323 0.35 -20.47 -4.86
CA GLN A 323 1.70 -20.58 -5.43
C GLN A 323 2.71 -21.14 -4.43
N ILE A 324 2.58 -20.82 -3.15
CA ILE A 324 3.43 -21.38 -2.09
C ILE A 324 3.20 -22.90 -1.96
N LEU A 325 1.95 -23.36 -2.09
CA LEU A 325 1.61 -24.80 -1.97
C LEU A 325 1.99 -25.62 -3.20
N VAL A 326 1.99 -25.02 -4.39
CA VAL A 326 2.31 -25.68 -5.69
C VAL A 326 3.77 -25.42 -6.08
N GLY A 327 4.46 -24.52 -5.38
CA GLY A 327 5.81 -24.03 -5.69
C GLY A 327 6.90 -25.11 -5.66
N PRO A 328 8.16 -24.73 -6.00
CA PRO A 328 9.26 -25.69 -6.14
C PRO A 328 9.35 -26.56 -4.89
N ASP A 329 9.48 -27.88 -5.10
CA ASP A 329 9.47 -28.92 -4.07
C ASP A 329 10.20 -28.45 -2.79
N ILE A 330 9.44 -28.34 -1.71
CA ILE A 330 9.98 -28.18 -0.35
C ILE A 330 10.52 -29.57 0.03
N ASN A 331 11.70 -29.94 -0.49
CA ASN A 331 12.41 -31.15 -0.11
C ASN A 331 13.28 -30.91 1.14
#